data_cc36c1951f64bb4056c92ba603590f7f
#
_entry.id   cc36c1951f64bb4056c92ba603590f7f
#
_cell.length_a   1.000
_cell.length_b   1.000
_cell.length_c   1.000
_cell.angle_alpha   90.00
_cell.angle_beta   90.00
_cell.angle_gamma   90.00
#
_symmetry.space_group_name_H-M   'P 1'
#
loop_
_entity.id
_entity.type
_entity.pdbx_description
1 polymer ?
#
loop_
_entity_poly.entity_id
_entity_poly.type
_entity_poly.pdbx_seq_one_letter_code
_entity_poly.pdbx_strand_id
1 'polypeptide(L)'
;MTDESIIIALINNCLNYLIDNSINDPVDILRYLQKNIVTGRELEMSSIETPTDGDTNFISVDRHELIETAFDEVGALTDLRPTLEVQFYGENAVDSGGPRKEFFRLILREIKEKYFEPIRPFAKMEDYETIGKILALSMLQNGKIPQFLDFSLVNELFESSSPSLVVLNLRKGLDSLARTLQGTHYLQKENIILRIVICVRSLLIGSSLPQFRHLFNTKQPVMTLKGAITMLKPKFSEPGSNKRSLETRVYSVFTKYLREVSSGRRENISLHSILMFATGADEEPILGFAVGPEICFSESETYNSFLPTSNTCIHRLTLPIPSAEKDLPTNEILFHLYDLAFANTYYGLS
;
A
#
# COMPACT_ATOMS: atom_id res chain seq x y z
N MET A 1 28.02 10.66 18.83
CA MET A 1 27.76 10.10 17.48
C MET A 1 26.72 11.02 16.87
N THR A 2 26.95 11.55 15.70
CA THR A 2 25.94 12.32 14.99
C THR A 2 24.88 11.36 14.47
N ASP A 3 23.63 11.81 14.32
CA ASP A 3 22.53 10.99 13.78
C ASP A 3 22.91 10.33 12.47
N GLU A 4 23.72 10.99 11.67
CA GLU A 4 24.30 10.52 10.41
C GLU A 4 25.13 9.23 10.57
N SER A 5 25.99 9.16 11.58
CA SER A 5 26.81 7.97 11.81
C SER A 5 25.98 6.75 12.22
N ILE A 6 24.84 6.98 12.89
CA ILE A 6 23.93 5.93 13.32
C ILE A 6 23.19 5.32 12.12
N ILE A 7 22.74 6.15 11.19
CA ILE A 7 21.98 5.68 10.02
C ILE A 7 22.89 4.98 9.02
N ILE A 8 24.10 5.48 8.79
CA ILE A 8 25.11 4.80 7.97
C ILE A 8 25.43 3.43 8.54
N ALA A 9 25.61 3.35 9.86
CA ALA A 9 25.82 2.07 10.54
C ALA A 9 24.62 1.13 10.40
N LEU A 10 23.38 1.66 10.49
CA LEU A 10 22.16 0.90 10.33
C LEU A 10 22.06 0.27 8.93
N ILE A 11 22.29 1.06 7.88
CA ILE A 11 22.20 0.57 6.51
C ILE A 11 23.32 -0.43 6.21
N ASN A 12 24.55 -0.17 6.66
CA ASN A 12 25.64 -1.14 6.50
C ASN A 12 25.35 -2.45 7.24
N ASN A 13 24.76 -2.37 8.43
CA ASN A 13 24.33 -3.56 9.16
C ASN A 13 23.24 -4.33 8.42
N CYS A 14 22.27 -3.62 7.81
CA CYS A 14 21.24 -4.25 6.99
C CYS A 14 21.85 -4.98 5.79
N LEU A 15 22.79 -4.38 5.11
CA LEU A 15 23.45 -4.97 3.93
C LEU A 15 24.31 -6.17 4.30
N ASN A 16 25.14 -6.02 5.32
CA ASN A 16 25.96 -7.13 5.79
C ASN A 16 25.07 -8.32 6.18
N TYR A 17 23.98 -8.06 6.90
CA TYR A 17 23.03 -9.10 7.26
C TYR A 17 22.42 -9.81 6.05
N LEU A 18 22.00 -9.06 5.01
CA LEU A 18 21.43 -9.62 3.80
C LEU A 18 22.46 -10.47 3.04
N ILE A 19 23.70 -10.01 2.95
CA ILE A 19 24.81 -10.73 2.30
C ILE A 19 25.18 -11.99 3.11
N ASP A 20 25.42 -11.86 4.39
CA ASP A 20 25.86 -12.95 5.27
C ASP A 20 24.83 -14.07 5.37
N ASN A 21 23.55 -13.73 5.26
CA ASN A 21 22.45 -14.70 5.28
C ASN A 21 22.00 -15.13 3.89
N SER A 22 22.68 -14.68 2.83
CA SER A 22 22.35 -15.00 1.42
C SER A 22 20.88 -14.75 1.06
N ILE A 23 20.31 -13.65 1.58
CA ILE A 23 18.93 -13.26 1.31
C ILE A 23 18.89 -12.62 -0.09
N ASN A 24 18.36 -13.36 -1.07
CA ASN A 24 18.31 -12.95 -2.47
C ASN A 24 16.90 -12.68 -2.98
N ASP A 25 15.86 -13.06 -2.23
CA ASP A 25 14.48 -12.76 -2.61
C ASP A 25 14.20 -11.26 -2.44
N PRO A 26 13.75 -10.56 -3.50
CA PRO A 26 13.54 -9.12 -3.45
C PRO A 26 12.44 -8.68 -2.47
N VAL A 27 11.45 -9.54 -2.22
CA VAL A 27 10.39 -9.26 -1.25
C VAL A 27 10.94 -9.35 0.18
N ASP A 28 11.76 -10.36 0.47
CA ASP A 28 12.39 -10.52 1.79
C ASP A 28 13.41 -9.40 2.06
N ILE A 29 14.16 -8.97 1.04
CA ILE A 29 15.03 -7.81 1.13
C ILE A 29 14.23 -6.56 1.47
N LEU A 30 13.15 -6.28 0.73
CA LEU A 30 12.32 -5.09 0.96
C LEU A 30 11.67 -5.13 2.35
N ARG A 31 11.20 -6.29 2.79
CA ARG A 31 10.63 -6.50 4.14
C ARG A 31 11.66 -6.23 5.24
N TYR A 32 12.88 -6.71 5.04
CA TYR A 32 13.97 -6.46 5.99
C TYR A 32 14.32 -4.97 6.06
N LEU A 33 14.41 -4.29 4.92
CA LEU A 33 14.66 -2.84 4.85
C LEU A 33 13.53 -2.04 5.48
N GLN A 34 12.27 -2.35 5.17
CA GLN A 34 11.11 -1.72 5.78
C GLN A 34 11.20 -1.76 7.31
N LYS A 35 11.44 -2.95 7.87
CA LYS A 35 11.52 -3.16 9.32
C LYS A 35 12.63 -2.36 10.00
N ASN A 36 13.74 -2.09 9.31
CA ASN A 36 14.92 -1.46 9.91
C ASN A 36 15.07 0.02 9.55
N ILE A 37 14.46 0.50 8.48
CA ILE A 37 14.57 1.89 8.01
C ILE A 37 13.36 2.72 8.42
N VAL A 38 12.15 2.18 8.30
CA VAL A 38 10.94 2.89 8.70
C VAL A 38 10.93 3.04 10.23
N THR A 39 10.60 4.24 10.68
CA THR A 39 10.60 4.61 12.11
C THR A 39 9.23 5.16 12.53
N GLY A 40 9.07 5.39 13.82
CA GLY A 40 7.85 5.99 14.37
C GLY A 40 6.72 4.99 14.52
N ARG A 41 5.50 5.42 14.16
CA ARG A 41 4.29 4.61 14.29
C ARG A 41 4.36 3.35 13.42
N GLU A 42 3.81 2.23 13.90
CA GLU A 42 3.68 1.01 13.10
C GLU A 42 2.84 1.24 11.84
N LEU A 43 3.26 0.64 10.73
CA LEU A 43 2.59 0.83 9.42
C LEU A 43 1.17 0.26 9.38
N GLU A 44 0.89 -0.77 10.15
CA GLU A 44 -0.42 -1.41 10.23
C GLU A 44 -0.75 -1.77 11.68
N MET A 45 -1.97 -1.53 12.09
CA MET A 45 -2.44 -1.91 13.42
C MET A 45 -2.71 -3.41 13.49
N SER A 46 -2.24 -4.06 14.54
CA SER A 46 -2.54 -5.47 14.80
C SER A 46 -3.93 -5.69 15.39
N SER A 47 -4.50 -4.67 16.04
CA SER A 47 -5.88 -4.67 16.60
C SER A 47 -6.39 -3.23 16.77
N ILE A 48 -7.70 -3.07 16.98
CA ILE A 48 -8.32 -1.77 17.28
C ILE A 48 -7.80 -1.18 18.60
N GLU A 49 -7.35 -2.04 19.52
CA GLU A 49 -6.85 -1.65 20.83
C GLU A 49 -5.36 -1.25 20.82
N THR A 50 -4.67 -1.42 19.68
CA THR A 50 -3.27 -1.05 19.56
C THR A 50 -3.15 0.46 19.62
N PRO A 51 -2.35 1.04 20.55
CA PRO A 51 -2.12 2.48 20.57
C PRO A 51 -1.53 2.98 19.25
N THR A 52 -1.99 4.13 18.79
CA THR A 52 -1.43 4.81 17.60
C THR A 52 -0.26 5.71 17.98
N ASP A 53 0.61 5.23 18.87
CA ASP A 53 1.76 5.98 19.35
C ASP A 53 2.92 5.94 18.34
N GLY A 54 3.70 7.00 18.35
CA GLY A 54 4.91 7.14 17.52
C GLY A 54 4.86 8.32 16.56
N ASP A 55 6.03 8.81 16.21
CA ASP A 55 6.19 9.94 15.29
C ASP A 55 5.72 9.57 13.89
N THR A 56 5.15 10.56 13.19
CA THR A 56 4.69 10.40 11.81
C THR A 56 5.09 11.59 10.95
N ASN A 57 5.20 11.36 9.66
CA ASN A 57 5.16 12.41 8.65
C ASN A 57 3.69 12.65 8.29
N PHE A 58 3.07 13.62 8.96
CA PHE A 58 1.68 13.97 8.68
C PHE A 58 1.58 14.80 7.41
N ILE A 59 0.71 14.38 6.48
CA ILE A 59 0.35 15.14 5.29
C ILE A 59 -1.17 15.27 5.17
N SER A 60 -1.63 16.42 4.66
CA SER A 60 -3.04 16.67 4.40
C SER A 60 -3.26 16.94 2.91
N VAL A 61 -4.11 16.18 2.25
CA VAL A 61 -4.27 16.20 0.78
C VAL A 61 -5.72 16.35 0.34
N ASP A 62 -5.93 17.00 -0.81
CA ASP A 62 -7.24 17.14 -1.44
C ASP A 62 -7.45 16.04 -2.48
N ARG A 63 -8.62 15.39 -2.48
CA ARG A 63 -8.94 14.35 -3.47
C ARG A 63 -9.10 14.89 -4.88
N HIS A 64 -9.52 16.14 -5.03
CA HIS A 64 -9.76 16.77 -6.33
C HIS A 64 -8.49 17.42 -6.90
N GLU A 65 -7.58 17.85 -6.03
CA GLU A 65 -6.28 18.47 -6.37
C GLU A 65 -5.13 17.63 -5.77
N LEU A 66 -5.20 16.31 -5.98
CA LEU A 66 -4.32 15.37 -5.27
C LEU A 66 -2.85 15.56 -5.62
N ILE A 67 -2.52 15.74 -6.88
CA ILE A 67 -1.12 15.94 -7.31
C ILE A 67 -0.55 17.23 -6.71
N GLU A 68 -1.28 18.32 -6.81
CA GLU A 68 -0.84 19.64 -6.35
C GLU A 68 -0.57 19.60 -4.84
N THR A 69 -1.56 19.16 -4.05
CA THR A 69 -1.44 19.10 -2.60
C THR A 69 -0.41 18.06 -2.13
N ALA A 70 -0.36 16.89 -2.75
CA ALA A 70 0.63 15.87 -2.41
C ALA A 70 2.06 16.31 -2.75
N PHE A 71 2.26 17.06 -3.83
CA PHE A 71 3.59 17.52 -4.21
C PHE A 71 4.10 18.59 -3.27
N ASP A 72 3.24 19.49 -2.81
CA ASP A 72 3.60 20.49 -1.81
C ASP A 72 3.97 19.81 -0.47
N GLU A 73 3.13 18.92 0.02
CA GLU A 73 3.32 18.23 1.29
C GLU A 73 4.53 17.29 1.29
N VAL A 74 4.60 16.35 0.31
CA VAL A 74 5.71 15.39 0.23
C VAL A 74 7.00 16.08 -0.21
N GLY A 75 6.92 17.11 -1.05
CA GLY A 75 8.07 17.93 -1.45
C GLY A 75 8.78 18.55 -0.26
N ALA A 76 8.03 19.00 0.74
CA ALA A 76 8.54 19.63 1.97
C ALA A 76 9.16 18.62 2.96
N LEU A 77 8.88 17.31 2.84
CA LEU A 77 9.46 16.31 3.74
C LEU A 77 10.98 16.24 3.60
N THR A 78 11.67 16.32 4.72
CA THR A 78 13.13 16.23 4.82
C THR A 78 13.61 14.84 5.22
N ASP A 79 12.90 14.17 6.12
CA ASP A 79 13.14 12.78 6.52
C ASP A 79 11.97 11.89 6.09
N LEU A 80 12.21 10.90 5.25
CA LEU A 80 11.19 9.98 4.73
C LEU A 80 11.04 8.69 5.57
N ARG A 81 11.76 8.55 6.67
CA ARG A 81 11.73 7.34 7.50
C ARG A 81 10.52 7.23 8.40
N PRO A 82 10.05 8.31 9.06
CA PRO A 82 8.84 8.22 9.86
C PRO A 82 7.64 7.79 9.01
N THR A 83 6.78 6.98 9.60
CA THR A 83 5.55 6.52 8.94
C THR A 83 4.74 7.68 8.40
N LEU A 84 4.35 7.60 7.13
CA LEU A 84 3.48 8.60 6.52
C LEU A 84 2.07 8.45 7.10
N GLU A 85 1.52 9.54 7.62
CA GLU A 85 0.16 9.65 8.08
C GLU A 85 -0.61 10.56 7.14
N VAL A 86 -1.65 10.05 6.52
CA VAL A 86 -2.40 10.75 5.48
C VAL A 86 -3.78 11.11 5.95
N GLN A 87 -4.14 12.38 5.79
CA GLN A 87 -5.50 12.86 5.97
C GLN A 87 -6.02 13.47 4.67
N PHE A 88 -7.20 13.05 4.24
CA PHE A 88 -7.91 13.70 3.14
C PHE A 88 -8.74 14.86 3.68
N TYR A 89 -8.77 16.00 2.99
CA TYR A 89 -9.52 17.17 3.38
C TYR A 89 -11.00 16.83 3.56
N GLY A 90 -11.56 17.28 4.70
CA GLY A 90 -12.97 17.06 5.05
C GLY A 90 -13.32 15.66 5.54
N GLU A 91 -12.35 14.75 5.65
CA GLU A 91 -12.56 13.41 6.21
C GLU A 91 -12.04 13.33 7.64
N ASN A 92 -12.84 12.75 8.54
CA ASN A 92 -12.46 12.56 9.94
C ASN A 92 -11.74 11.22 10.22
N ALA A 93 -11.27 10.55 9.17
CA ALA A 93 -10.61 9.26 9.30
C ALA A 93 -9.17 9.44 9.84
N VAL A 94 -8.86 8.77 10.94
CA VAL A 94 -7.49 8.65 11.44
C VAL A 94 -6.75 7.62 10.60
N ASP A 95 -5.55 7.96 10.12
CA ASP A 95 -4.74 7.02 9.33
C ASP A 95 -4.09 5.96 10.22
N SER A 96 -4.70 4.79 10.21
CA SER A 96 -4.13 3.56 10.79
C SER A 96 -3.68 2.58 9.69
N GLY A 97 -3.34 3.11 8.50
CA GLY A 97 -2.87 2.38 7.33
C GLY A 97 -3.83 2.39 6.12
N GLY A 98 -5.13 2.61 6.32
CA GLY A 98 -6.14 2.67 5.25
C GLY A 98 -5.96 3.91 4.35
N PRO A 99 -6.07 5.12 4.89
CA PRO A 99 -5.88 6.36 4.15
C PRO A 99 -4.53 6.42 3.41
N ARG A 100 -3.44 5.96 4.02
CA ARG A 100 -2.12 5.90 3.38
C ARG A 100 -2.10 4.97 2.15
N LYS A 101 -2.69 3.77 2.26
CA LYS A 101 -2.78 2.84 1.12
C LYS A 101 -3.61 3.42 -0.01
N GLU A 102 -4.71 4.06 0.32
CA GLU A 102 -5.55 4.76 -0.65
C GLU A 102 -4.80 5.90 -1.32
N PHE A 103 -4.08 6.72 -0.55
CA PHE A 103 -3.24 7.78 -1.07
C PHE A 103 -2.26 7.26 -2.12
N PHE A 104 -1.46 6.23 -1.79
CA PHE A 104 -0.52 5.67 -2.76
C PHE A 104 -1.20 5.12 -4.01
N ARG A 105 -2.36 4.50 -3.86
CA ARG A 105 -3.15 4.03 -5.00
C ARG A 105 -3.58 5.17 -5.93
N LEU A 106 -4.10 6.23 -5.35
CA LEU A 106 -4.61 7.37 -6.11
C LEU A 106 -3.48 8.18 -6.74
N ILE A 107 -2.48 8.57 -5.94
CA ILE A 107 -1.39 9.42 -6.41
C ILE A 107 -0.53 8.74 -7.49
N LEU A 108 -0.24 7.44 -7.36
CA LEU A 108 0.51 6.70 -8.38
C LEU A 108 -0.26 6.59 -9.70
N ARG A 109 -1.59 6.47 -9.66
CA ARG A 109 -2.43 6.48 -10.85
C ARG A 109 -2.35 7.85 -11.54
N GLU A 110 -2.53 8.94 -10.82
CA GLU A 110 -2.47 10.28 -11.39
C GLU A 110 -1.07 10.64 -11.89
N ILE A 111 -0.02 10.26 -11.16
CA ILE A 111 1.37 10.39 -11.61
C ILE A 111 1.58 9.66 -12.94
N LYS A 112 1.09 8.41 -13.06
CA LYS A 112 1.17 7.66 -14.31
C LYS A 112 0.53 8.43 -15.46
N GLU A 113 -0.73 8.86 -15.27
CA GLU A 113 -1.53 9.53 -16.30
C GLU A 113 -0.91 10.88 -16.71
N LYS A 114 -0.45 11.68 -15.75
CA LYS A 114 0.05 13.05 -16.00
C LYS A 114 1.52 13.09 -16.47
N TYR A 115 2.38 12.17 -16.00
CA TYR A 115 3.83 12.26 -16.21
C TYR A 115 4.45 11.14 -17.06
N PHE A 116 3.80 10.00 -17.20
CA PHE A 116 4.36 8.82 -17.88
C PHE A 116 3.55 8.33 -19.09
N GLU A 117 2.36 8.87 -19.34
CA GLU A 117 1.63 8.61 -20.59
C GLU A 117 2.14 9.47 -21.76
N PRO A 118 1.88 9.08 -23.04
CA PRO A 118 2.55 9.65 -24.19
C PRO A 118 2.37 11.16 -24.40
N ILE A 119 1.29 11.76 -23.87
CA ILE A 119 0.98 13.20 -24.06
C ILE A 119 1.30 13.92 -22.75
N ARG A 120 2.42 14.63 -22.70
CA ARG A 120 2.94 15.33 -21.51
C ARG A 120 3.04 16.85 -21.71
N PRO A 121 1.94 17.59 -21.83
CA PRO A 121 2.05 18.99 -22.23
C PRO A 121 2.65 19.93 -21.18
N PHE A 122 2.68 19.55 -19.87
CA PHE A 122 3.00 20.49 -18.77
C PHE A 122 3.84 19.92 -17.64
N ALA A 123 4.58 18.85 -17.84
CA ALA A 123 5.44 18.28 -16.80
C ALA A 123 6.62 19.20 -16.48
N LYS A 124 6.68 19.73 -15.25
CA LYS A 124 7.85 20.46 -14.76
C LYS A 124 8.94 19.47 -14.38
N MET A 125 10.20 19.81 -14.69
CA MET A 125 11.34 18.92 -14.37
C MET A 125 11.54 18.73 -12.87
N GLU A 126 11.15 19.72 -12.06
CA GLU A 126 11.23 19.70 -10.61
C GLU A 126 10.26 18.67 -9.98
N ASP A 127 9.11 18.47 -10.62
CA ASP A 127 8.09 17.52 -10.17
C ASP A 127 8.64 16.09 -10.06
N TYR A 128 9.60 15.71 -10.94
CA TYR A 128 10.18 14.38 -10.93
C TYR A 128 11.02 14.07 -9.68
N GLU A 129 11.53 15.06 -8.97
CA GLU A 129 12.17 14.83 -7.67
C GLU A 129 11.13 14.46 -6.62
N THR A 130 9.99 15.15 -6.56
CA THR A 130 8.87 14.82 -5.65
C THR A 130 8.24 13.47 -6.01
N ILE A 131 8.08 13.18 -7.32
CA ILE A 131 7.67 11.85 -7.77
C ILE A 131 8.61 10.78 -7.23
N GLY A 132 9.92 10.98 -7.33
CA GLY A 132 10.91 10.04 -6.78
C GLY A 132 10.75 9.81 -5.28
N LYS A 133 10.46 10.86 -4.48
CA LYS A 133 10.13 10.72 -3.04
C LYS A 133 8.88 9.87 -2.83
N ILE A 134 7.81 10.14 -3.58
CA ILE A 134 6.54 9.38 -3.50
C ILE A 134 6.77 7.91 -3.84
N LEU A 135 7.57 7.61 -4.88
CA LEU A 135 7.90 6.23 -5.24
C LEU A 135 8.69 5.53 -4.12
N ALA A 136 9.65 6.21 -3.50
CA ALA A 136 10.42 5.67 -2.36
C ALA A 136 9.51 5.36 -1.16
N LEU A 137 8.64 6.31 -0.79
CA LEU A 137 7.67 6.14 0.29
C LEU A 137 6.69 4.98 0.00
N SER A 138 6.17 4.90 -1.23
CA SER A 138 5.24 3.84 -1.64
C SER A 138 5.88 2.45 -1.48
N MET A 139 7.10 2.28 -1.93
CA MET A 139 7.81 1.01 -1.82
C MET A 139 8.11 0.63 -0.38
N LEU A 140 8.63 1.58 0.42
CA LEU A 140 9.05 1.31 1.79
C LEU A 140 7.89 1.19 2.77
N GLN A 141 6.79 1.87 2.53
CA GLN A 141 5.68 1.91 3.50
C GLN A 141 4.49 1.05 3.08
N ASN A 142 4.78 -0.06 2.40
CA ASN A 142 3.81 -1.07 1.98
C ASN A 142 2.73 -0.53 1.02
N GLY A 143 3.11 0.47 0.22
CA GLY A 143 2.28 0.97 -0.87
C GLY A 143 2.40 0.11 -2.13
N LYS A 144 2.03 0.68 -3.27
CA LYS A 144 2.17 0.03 -4.57
C LYS A 144 3.57 0.21 -5.14
N ILE A 145 4.06 -0.81 -5.84
CA ILE A 145 5.23 -0.67 -6.71
C ILE A 145 4.81 0.04 -8.00
N PRO A 146 5.59 1.01 -8.49
CA PRO A 146 5.27 1.76 -9.70
C PRO A 146 5.53 0.92 -10.96
N GLN A 147 4.69 -0.07 -11.22
CA GLN A 147 4.81 -1.00 -12.37
C GLN A 147 4.47 -0.34 -13.72
N PHE A 148 4.08 0.93 -13.71
CA PHE A 148 3.82 1.70 -14.92
C PHE A 148 5.08 2.28 -15.57
N LEU A 149 6.23 2.21 -14.91
CA LEU A 149 7.50 2.64 -15.49
C LEU A 149 7.89 1.65 -16.60
N ASP A 150 8.13 2.19 -17.80
CA ASP A 150 8.55 1.34 -18.90
C ASP A 150 9.97 0.76 -18.69
N PHE A 151 10.26 -0.33 -19.39
CA PHE A 151 11.53 -1.04 -19.24
C PHE A 151 12.75 -0.18 -19.57
N SER A 152 12.63 0.75 -20.53
CA SER A 152 13.74 1.63 -20.93
C SER A 152 14.02 2.64 -19.84
N LEU A 153 12.98 3.21 -19.23
CA LEU A 153 13.10 4.15 -18.12
C LEU A 153 13.66 3.46 -16.87
N VAL A 154 13.20 2.24 -16.59
CA VAL A 154 13.73 1.44 -15.47
C VAL A 154 15.21 1.15 -15.69
N ASN A 155 15.64 0.74 -16.89
CA ASN A 155 17.04 0.52 -17.18
C ASN A 155 17.85 1.82 -17.06
N GLU A 156 17.35 2.92 -17.62
CA GLU A 156 18.02 4.22 -17.51
C GLU A 156 18.11 4.66 -16.04
N LEU A 157 17.03 4.49 -15.27
CA LEU A 157 16.98 4.82 -13.84
C LEU A 157 18.08 4.09 -13.07
N PHE A 158 18.36 2.86 -13.45
CA PHE A 158 19.23 1.98 -12.68
C PHE A 158 20.65 1.83 -13.23
N GLU A 159 20.86 1.80 -14.54
CA GLU A 159 22.14 1.46 -15.12
C GLU A 159 22.86 2.62 -15.80
N SER A 160 22.14 3.66 -16.23
CA SER A 160 22.76 4.70 -17.05
C SER A 160 23.77 5.55 -16.26
N SER A 161 24.97 5.66 -16.78
CA SER A 161 25.99 6.61 -16.31
C SER A 161 25.71 8.05 -16.75
N SER A 162 24.91 8.22 -17.80
CA SER A 162 24.48 9.52 -18.35
C SER A 162 22.96 9.57 -18.48
N PRO A 163 22.22 9.65 -17.35
CA PRO A 163 20.78 9.64 -17.38
C PRO A 163 20.19 10.93 -17.94
N SER A 164 18.98 10.84 -18.51
CA SER A 164 18.18 12.00 -18.89
C SER A 164 17.87 12.87 -17.66
N LEU A 165 17.49 14.13 -17.90
CA LEU A 165 17.17 15.05 -16.81
C LEU A 165 15.98 14.57 -15.97
N VAL A 166 15.00 13.91 -16.59
CA VAL A 166 13.87 13.25 -15.93
C VAL A 166 14.38 12.20 -14.95
N VAL A 167 15.22 11.29 -15.44
CA VAL A 167 15.77 10.19 -14.61
C VAL A 167 16.69 10.75 -13.53
N LEU A 168 17.43 11.80 -13.82
CA LEU A 168 18.29 12.45 -12.83
C LEU A 168 17.46 12.99 -11.64
N ASN A 169 16.34 13.66 -11.92
CA ASN A 169 15.46 14.17 -10.87
C ASN A 169 14.70 13.04 -10.13
N LEU A 170 14.21 12.02 -10.85
CA LEU A 170 13.65 10.82 -10.21
C LEU A 170 14.65 10.17 -9.24
N ARG A 171 15.92 10.02 -9.68
CA ARG A 171 16.99 9.52 -8.82
C ARG A 171 17.18 10.40 -7.58
N LYS A 172 17.17 11.72 -7.75
CA LYS A 172 17.25 12.63 -6.61
C LYS A 172 16.17 12.40 -5.58
N GLY A 173 14.93 12.20 -6.00
CA GLY A 173 13.80 11.91 -5.12
C GLY A 173 13.92 10.54 -4.44
N LEU A 174 14.23 9.49 -5.20
CA LEU A 174 14.48 8.15 -4.66
C LEU A 174 15.65 8.13 -3.66
N ASP A 175 16.69 8.91 -3.94
CA ASP A 175 17.88 9.03 -3.09
C ASP A 175 17.63 9.93 -1.87
N SER A 176 16.52 10.66 -1.79
CA SER A 176 16.25 11.59 -0.67
C SER A 176 16.10 10.86 0.67
N LEU A 177 15.71 9.60 0.67
CA LEU A 177 15.78 8.74 1.84
C LEU A 177 17.21 8.62 2.40
N ALA A 178 18.22 8.68 1.52
CA ALA A 178 19.63 8.66 1.89
C ALA A 178 20.21 10.06 2.08
N ARG A 179 19.58 11.12 1.53
CA ARG A 179 20.07 12.50 1.64
C ARG A 179 19.80 13.17 2.98
N THR A 180 18.84 12.73 3.72
CA THR A 180 18.69 13.13 5.13
C THR A 180 20.00 12.90 5.91
N LEU A 181 20.92 12.20 5.27
CA LEU A 181 22.23 11.80 5.73
C LEU A 181 23.38 12.73 5.25
N GLN A 182 23.11 13.67 4.32
CA GLN A 182 24.18 14.47 3.67
C GLN A 182 24.40 15.86 4.30
N GLY A 183 23.81 16.15 5.44
CA GLY A 183 23.91 17.48 6.09
C GLY A 183 25.30 17.97 6.51
N THR A 184 26.40 17.27 6.21
CA THR A 184 27.72 17.70 6.60
C THR A 184 28.82 17.41 5.56
N HIS A 185 29.74 18.35 5.46
CA HIS A 185 30.82 18.66 4.53
C HIS A 185 31.97 17.62 4.37
N TYR A 186 31.77 16.33 4.71
CA TYR A 186 32.87 15.37 4.89
C TYR A 186 33.01 14.24 3.85
N LEU A 187 32.34 14.30 2.70
CA LEU A 187 32.26 13.18 1.76
C LEU A 187 33.16 13.31 0.51
N GLN A 188 34.39 13.79 0.65
CA GLN A 188 35.39 13.70 -0.42
C GLN A 188 36.36 12.51 -0.32
N LYS A 189 36.27 11.67 0.70
CA LYS A 189 37.13 10.47 0.81
C LYS A 189 36.30 9.25 1.20
N GLU A 190 36.14 8.38 0.21
CA GLU A 190 35.60 7.02 0.28
C GLU A 190 34.07 6.88 0.14
N ASN A 191 33.66 6.66 -1.04
CA ASN A 191 32.62 5.78 -1.65
C ASN A 191 31.55 5.03 -0.79
N ILE A 192 31.41 5.29 0.50
CA ILE A 192 30.49 4.53 1.35
C ILE A 192 29.05 5.04 1.19
N ILE A 193 28.84 6.33 1.08
CA ILE A 193 27.50 6.91 0.85
C ILE A 193 27.05 6.68 -0.59
N LEU A 194 27.97 6.76 -1.54
CA LEU A 194 27.69 6.30 -2.90
C LEU A 194 27.30 4.82 -2.91
N ARG A 195 27.85 4.01 -2.00
CA ARG A 195 27.44 2.62 -1.80
C ARG A 195 26.06 2.47 -1.14
N ILE A 196 25.60 3.42 -0.31
CA ILE A 196 24.28 3.37 0.34
C ILE A 196 23.20 3.88 -0.61
N VAL A 197 23.46 4.97 -1.32
CA VAL A 197 22.64 5.43 -2.46
C VAL A 197 22.67 4.40 -3.57
N ILE A 198 23.85 3.83 -3.84
CA ILE A 198 24.00 2.63 -4.63
C ILE A 198 23.29 1.45 -3.97
N CYS A 199 23.05 1.35 -2.70
CA CYS A 199 22.38 0.20 -2.11
C CYS A 199 20.87 0.30 -2.07
N VAL A 200 20.24 1.41 -1.85
CA VAL A 200 18.83 1.59 -2.23
C VAL A 200 18.74 1.54 -3.77
N ARG A 201 19.68 2.09 -4.49
CA ARG A 201 19.89 1.81 -5.91
C ARG A 201 20.37 0.39 -6.17
N SER A 202 21.32 -0.21 -5.47
CA SER A 202 21.82 -1.57 -5.72
C SER A 202 21.01 -2.64 -5.07
N LEU A 203 20.20 -2.34 -4.08
CA LEU A 203 19.09 -3.17 -3.67
C LEU A 203 17.93 -3.07 -4.66
N LEU A 204 17.77 -1.89 -5.26
CA LEU A 204 16.90 -1.67 -6.42
C LEU A 204 17.64 -2.00 -7.75
N ILE A 205 18.97 -1.90 -7.81
CA ILE A 205 19.80 -1.92 -9.01
C ILE A 205 20.74 -3.11 -9.04
N GLY A 206 20.44 -4.17 -8.63
CA GLY A 206 21.33 -5.28 -8.83
C GLY A 206 22.14 -5.34 -10.14
N SER A 207 23.34 -4.83 -10.10
CA SER A 207 24.43 -5.64 -10.65
C SER A 207 24.57 -6.94 -9.84
N SER A 208 23.97 -6.97 -8.64
CA SER A 208 23.90 -8.14 -7.77
C SER A 208 22.48 -8.72 -7.63
N LEU A 209 21.41 -8.02 -8.01
CA LEU A 209 20.01 -8.47 -7.84
C LEU A 209 19.14 -8.14 -9.07
N PRO A 210 19.37 -8.78 -10.24
CA PRO A 210 18.49 -8.62 -11.41
C PRO A 210 17.02 -8.94 -11.09
N GLN A 211 16.76 -9.69 -10.02
CA GLN A 211 15.44 -10.06 -9.53
C GLN A 211 14.63 -8.84 -9.02
N PHE A 212 15.26 -7.78 -8.51
CA PHE A 212 14.54 -6.58 -8.05
C PHE A 212 13.86 -5.82 -9.20
N ARG A 213 14.44 -5.88 -10.41
CA ARG A 213 13.82 -5.32 -11.62
C ARG A 213 12.52 -6.03 -11.98
N HIS A 214 12.39 -7.32 -11.66
CA HIS A 214 11.15 -8.05 -11.89
C HIS A 214 9.98 -7.42 -11.14
N LEU A 215 10.19 -6.82 -9.98
CA LEU A 215 9.13 -6.14 -9.24
C LEU A 215 8.50 -5.00 -10.05
N PHE A 216 9.28 -4.28 -10.85
CA PHE A 216 8.79 -3.19 -11.71
C PHE A 216 8.15 -3.68 -13.01
N ASN A 217 8.53 -4.86 -13.48
CA ASN A 217 8.11 -5.41 -14.77
C ASN A 217 7.10 -6.55 -14.66
N THR A 218 6.88 -7.07 -13.46
CA THR A 218 5.93 -8.17 -13.24
C THR A 218 4.52 -7.58 -13.21
N LYS A 219 3.73 -7.83 -14.25
CA LYS A 219 2.29 -7.55 -14.19
C LYS A 219 1.72 -8.31 -13.01
N GLN A 220 1.10 -7.60 -12.08
CA GLN A 220 0.36 -8.22 -10.98
C GLN A 220 -0.61 -9.25 -11.56
N PRO A 221 -0.64 -10.47 -11.03
CA PRO A 221 -1.60 -11.46 -11.49
C PRO A 221 -3.01 -10.94 -11.23
N VAL A 222 -3.85 -11.00 -12.26
CA VAL A 222 -5.28 -10.64 -12.11
C VAL A 222 -5.85 -11.45 -10.94
N MET A 223 -6.51 -10.76 -10.01
CA MET A 223 -7.11 -11.41 -8.86
C MET A 223 -8.12 -12.46 -9.31
N THR A 224 -7.88 -13.71 -8.95
CA THR A 224 -8.78 -14.82 -9.24
C THR A 224 -9.77 -15.03 -8.09
N LEU A 225 -10.90 -15.69 -8.38
CA LEU A 225 -11.85 -16.10 -7.33
C LEU A 225 -11.16 -16.90 -6.21
N LYS A 226 -10.27 -17.83 -6.58
CA LYS A 226 -9.51 -18.62 -5.60
C LYS A 226 -8.61 -17.72 -4.75
N GLY A 227 -7.93 -16.76 -5.37
CA GLY A 227 -7.09 -15.78 -4.68
C GLY A 227 -7.90 -14.97 -3.68
N ALA A 228 -9.05 -14.41 -4.09
CA ALA A 228 -9.92 -13.64 -3.22
C ALA A 228 -10.44 -14.46 -2.01
N ILE A 229 -10.88 -15.71 -2.23
CA ILE A 229 -11.34 -16.61 -1.15
C ILE A 229 -10.18 -16.99 -0.20
N THR A 230 -8.99 -17.19 -0.74
CA THR A 230 -7.82 -17.54 0.09
C THR A 230 -7.35 -16.36 0.93
N MET A 231 -7.47 -15.15 0.40
CA MET A 231 -7.04 -13.91 1.04
C MET A 231 -8.05 -13.46 2.11
N LEU A 232 -9.35 -13.40 1.78
CA LEU A 232 -10.42 -13.02 2.69
C LEU A 232 -10.88 -14.22 3.53
N LYS A 233 -10.19 -14.48 4.64
CA LYS A 233 -10.45 -15.66 5.48
C LYS A 233 -11.61 -15.42 6.45
N PRO A 234 -12.65 -16.29 6.45
CA PRO A 234 -13.75 -16.16 7.41
C PRO A 234 -13.32 -16.60 8.81
N LYS A 235 -13.61 -15.75 9.80
CA LYS A 235 -13.41 -16.01 11.22
C LYS A 235 -14.74 -16.47 11.81
N PHE A 236 -14.92 -17.75 11.83
CA PHE A 236 -16.14 -18.36 12.30
C PHE A 236 -16.16 -18.59 13.82
N SER A 237 -17.36 -18.59 14.40
CA SER A 237 -17.61 -19.05 15.77
C SER A 237 -17.33 -20.54 15.95
N GLU A 238 -17.36 -21.02 17.18
CA GLU A 238 -17.07 -22.42 17.52
C GLU A 238 -17.97 -23.41 16.75
N PRO A 239 -17.41 -24.54 16.30
CA PRO A 239 -18.17 -25.59 15.63
C PRO A 239 -19.34 -26.06 16.49
N GLY A 240 -20.52 -26.26 15.83
CA GLY A 240 -21.74 -26.74 16.50
C GLY A 240 -22.60 -25.65 17.16
N SER A 241 -22.12 -24.40 17.23
CA SER A 241 -22.94 -23.31 17.73
C SER A 241 -24.01 -22.88 16.70
N ASN A 242 -25.16 -22.38 17.19
CA ASN A 242 -26.21 -21.81 16.33
C ASN A 242 -25.65 -20.65 15.49
N LYS A 243 -24.82 -19.81 16.10
CA LYS A 243 -24.16 -18.70 15.42
C LYS A 243 -23.29 -19.18 14.25
N ARG A 244 -22.51 -20.25 14.43
CA ARG A 244 -21.72 -20.86 13.36
C ARG A 244 -22.57 -21.29 12.18
N SER A 245 -23.77 -21.82 12.42
CA SER A 245 -24.69 -22.22 11.36
C SER A 245 -25.15 -21.02 10.52
N LEU A 246 -25.50 -19.90 11.17
CA LEU A 246 -25.90 -18.66 10.51
C LEU A 246 -24.71 -18.05 9.72
N GLU A 247 -23.53 -18.00 10.31
CA GLU A 247 -22.29 -17.52 9.68
C GLU A 247 -21.96 -18.33 8.40
N THR A 248 -22.08 -19.64 8.48
CA THR A 248 -21.82 -20.54 7.35
C THR A 248 -22.82 -20.28 6.22
N ARG A 249 -24.10 -20.04 6.54
CA ARG A 249 -25.14 -19.72 5.56
C ARG A 249 -24.82 -18.40 4.84
N VAL A 250 -24.49 -17.34 5.59
CA VAL A 250 -24.13 -16.03 5.02
C VAL A 250 -22.86 -16.13 4.18
N TYR A 251 -21.83 -16.81 4.67
CA TYR A 251 -20.58 -17.00 3.91
C TYR A 251 -20.80 -17.79 2.61
N SER A 252 -21.71 -18.77 2.62
CA SER A 252 -22.08 -19.50 1.40
C SER A 252 -22.72 -18.58 0.36
N VAL A 253 -23.60 -17.66 0.78
CA VAL A 253 -24.21 -16.66 -0.11
C VAL A 253 -23.14 -15.67 -0.61
N PHE A 254 -22.25 -15.18 0.27
CA PHE A 254 -21.16 -14.32 -0.13
C PHE A 254 -20.21 -14.98 -1.14
N THR A 255 -19.90 -16.26 -0.95
CA THR A 255 -19.09 -17.01 -1.94
C THR A 255 -19.79 -17.14 -3.30
N LYS A 256 -21.12 -17.26 -3.33
CA LYS A 256 -21.89 -17.22 -4.59
C LYS A 256 -21.78 -15.85 -5.26
N TYR A 257 -21.88 -14.78 -4.46
CA TYR A 257 -21.69 -13.42 -4.95
C TYR A 257 -20.31 -13.21 -5.56
N LEU A 258 -19.23 -13.66 -4.87
CA LEU A 258 -17.86 -13.59 -5.41
C LEU A 258 -17.73 -14.31 -6.76
N ARG A 259 -18.44 -15.43 -6.97
CA ARG A 259 -18.46 -16.13 -8.27
C ARG A 259 -19.14 -15.30 -9.36
N GLU A 260 -20.23 -14.60 -9.05
CA GLU A 260 -20.88 -13.70 -10.02
C GLU A 260 -19.98 -12.51 -10.38
N VAL A 261 -19.33 -11.89 -9.39
CA VAL A 261 -18.33 -10.83 -9.62
C VAL A 261 -17.20 -11.36 -10.50
N SER A 262 -16.62 -12.49 -10.16
CA SER A 262 -15.52 -13.09 -10.92
C SER A 262 -15.90 -13.48 -12.36
N SER A 263 -17.15 -13.78 -12.62
CA SER A 263 -17.67 -14.10 -13.97
C SER A 263 -18.12 -12.88 -14.77
N GLY A 264 -17.98 -11.66 -14.23
CA GLY A 264 -18.41 -10.42 -14.89
C GLY A 264 -19.93 -10.19 -14.90
N ARG A 265 -20.71 -10.94 -14.12
CA ARG A 265 -22.17 -10.75 -14.04
C ARG A 265 -22.59 -9.53 -13.21
N ARG A 266 -21.67 -8.94 -12.47
CA ARG A 266 -21.87 -7.71 -11.69
C ARG A 266 -21.06 -6.60 -12.36
N GLU A 267 -21.71 -5.80 -13.20
CA GLU A 267 -21.04 -4.90 -14.17
C GLU A 267 -20.12 -3.85 -13.53
N ASN A 268 -20.44 -3.37 -12.32
CA ASN A 268 -19.69 -2.28 -11.69
C ASN A 268 -18.80 -2.75 -10.53
N ILE A 269 -18.75 -4.04 -10.24
CA ILE A 269 -18.00 -4.59 -9.12
C ILE A 269 -16.96 -5.59 -9.61
N SER A 270 -15.77 -5.45 -9.08
CA SER A 270 -14.65 -6.37 -9.32
C SER A 270 -14.19 -7.02 -8.01
N LEU A 271 -13.41 -8.10 -8.09
CA LEU A 271 -12.78 -8.68 -6.91
C LEU A 271 -11.81 -7.68 -6.26
N HIS A 272 -11.20 -6.80 -7.06
CA HIS A 272 -10.36 -5.70 -6.57
C HIS A 272 -11.15 -4.68 -5.76
N SER A 273 -12.38 -4.35 -6.17
CA SER A 273 -13.25 -3.43 -5.41
C SER A 273 -13.60 -4.00 -4.05
N ILE A 274 -13.85 -5.31 -3.96
CA ILE A 274 -14.15 -5.99 -2.70
C ILE A 274 -12.93 -5.99 -1.77
N LEU A 275 -11.73 -6.28 -2.31
CA LEU A 275 -10.50 -6.22 -1.53
C LEU A 275 -10.24 -4.80 -1.04
N MET A 276 -10.42 -3.81 -1.91
CA MET A 276 -10.26 -2.40 -1.57
C MET A 276 -11.22 -1.98 -0.45
N PHE A 277 -12.48 -2.40 -0.51
CA PHE A 277 -13.44 -2.14 0.55
C PHE A 277 -13.00 -2.75 1.89
N ALA A 278 -12.44 -3.97 1.86
CA ALA A 278 -12.01 -4.67 3.08
C ALA A 278 -10.69 -4.16 3.67
N THR A 279 -9.76 -3.65 2.83
CA THR A 279 -8.35 -3.44 3.22
C THR A 279 -7.80 -2.05 2.93
N GLY A 280 -8.50 -1.26 2.11
CA GLY A 280 -7.96 -0.01 1.56
C GLY A 280 -7.01 -0.20 0.35
N ALA A 281 -6.67 -1.44 0.01
CA ALA A 281 -5.82 -1.77 -1.13
C ALA A 281 -6.61 -2.59 -2.16
N ASP A 282 -6.50 -2.25 -3.44
CA ASP A 282 -7.16 -2.95 -4.54
C ASP A 282 -6.42 -4.21 -5.00
N GLU A 283 -5.21 -4.42 -4.52
CA GLU A 283 -4.39 -5.60 -4.73
C GLU A 283 -3.58 -5.93 -3.48
N GLU A 284 -3.07 -7.15 -3.38
CA GLU A 284 -2.18 -7.52 -2.30
C GLU A 284 -0.89 -6.70 -2.39
N PRO A 285 -0.48 -6.00 -1.30
CA PRO A 285 0.80 -5.32 -1.28
C PRO A 285 1.95 -6.29 -1.56
N ILE A 286 3.04 -5.83 -2.17
CA ILE A 286 4.15 -6.72 -2.52
C ILE A 286 4.78 -7.41 -1.30
N LEU A 287 4.71 -6.77 -0.14
CA LEU A 287 5.17 -7.34 1.12
C LEU A 287 4.12 -8.22 1.81
N GLY A 288 2.96 -8.42 1.17
CA GLY A 288 1.79 -9.01 1.79
C GLY A 288 1.10 -8.04 2.76
N PHE A 289 -0.02 -8.46 3.32
CA PHE A 289 -0.65 -7.74 4.43
C PHE A 289 0.02 -8.17 5.73
N ALA A 290 0.42 -7.22 6.59
CA ALA A 290 0.99 -7.51 7.91
C ALA A 290 -0.05 -8.24 8.79
N VAL A 291 -1.30 -7.80 8.72
CA VAL A 291 -2.47 -8.51 9.26
C VAL A 291 -3.30 -9.01 8.09
N GLY A 292 -3.44 -10.33 7.96
CA GLY A 292 -4.21 -10.91 6.85
C GLY A 292 -5.68 -10.49 6.89
N PRO A 293 -6.28 -10.17 5.72
CA PRO A 293 -7.69 -9.80 5.67
C PRO A 293 -8.61 -10.88 6.20
N GLU A 294 -9.58 -10.49 7.02
CA GLU A 294 -10.55 -11.43 7.63
C GLU A 294 -12.00 -11.03 7.35
N ILE A 295 -12.87 -12.02 7.27
CA ILE A 295 -14.32 -11.83 7.28
C ILE A 295 -14.82 -12.15 8.68
N CYS A 296 -15.46 -11.17 9.32
CA CYS A 296 -16.17 -11.34 10.58
C CYS A 296 -17.68 -11.31 10.36
N PHE A 297 -18.42 -11.73 11.37
CA PHE A 297 -19.89 -11.79 11.32
C PHE A 297 -20.46 -11.06 12.54
N SER A 298 -21.44 -10.18 12.30
CA SER A 298 -22.16 -9.46 13.35
C SER A 298 -23.65 -9.64 13.21
N GLU A 299 -24.38 -9.65 14.32
CA GLU A 299 -25.83 -9.60 14.27
C GLU A 299 -26.30 -8.26 13.73
N SER A 300 -27.33 -8.25 12.91
CA SER A 300 -27.91 -7.03 12.36
C SER A 300 -28.71 -6.32 13.46
N GLU A 301 -28.12 -5.30 14.07
CA GLU A 301 -28.74 -4.55 15.18
C GLU A 301 -29.78 -3.52 14.71
N THR A 302 -29.79 -3.15 13.43
CA THR A 302 -30.67 -2.09 12.93
C THR A 302 -31.63 -2.56 11.86
N TYR A 303 -32.75 -1.88 11.77
CA TYR A 303 -33.89 -2.16 10.87
C TYR A 303 -33.54 -2.27 9.39
N ASN A 304 -32.34 -1.87 8.96
CA ASN A 304 -32.06 -1.65 7.55
C ASN A 304 -30.87 -2.40 6.96
N SER A 305 -30.07 -3.20 7.66
CA SER A 305 -28.88 -3.52 6.92
C SER A 305 -28.26 -4.89 7.14
N PHE A 306 -28.49 -5.71 6.14
CA PHE A 306 -27.52 -6.71 5.72
C PHE A 306 -26.41 -6.08 4.82
N LEU A 307 -26.18 -4.77 4.96
CA LEU A 307 -25.12 -4.06 4.25
C LEU A 307 -23.77 -4.44 4.86
N PRO A 308 -22.81 -4.93 4.09
CA PRO A 308 -21.45 -5.15 4.57
C PRO A 308 -20.81 -3.86 5.08
N THR A 309 -20.02 -3.96 6.14
CA THR A 309 -19.18 -2.88 6.64
C THR A 309 -17.72 -3.32 6.66
N SER A 310 -16.79 -2.37 6.70
CA SER A 310 -15.37 -2.71 6.77
C SER A 310 -14.63 -1.81 7.76
N ASN A 311 -13.55 -2.36 8.30
CA ASN A 311 -12.52 -1.60 8.99
C ASN A 311 -11.18 -1.88 8.28
N THR A 312 -10.77 -0.93 7.46
CA THR A 312 -9.58 -1.06 6.62
C THR A 312 -8.27 -1.00 7.40
N CYS A 313 -8.31 -0.46 8.63
CA CYS A 313 -7.13 -0.36 9.50
C CYS A 313 -6.65 -1.75 9.98
N ILE A 314 -7.60 -2.66 10.19
CA ILE A 314 -7.35 -4.04 10.64
C ILE A 314 -7.77 -5.07 9.58
N HIS A 315 -8.01 -4.63 8.35
CA HIS A 315 -8.39 -5.45 7.19
C HIS A 315 -9.59 -6.38 7.46
N ARG A 316 -10.63 -5.84 8.09
CA ARG A 316 -11.82 -6.60 8.49
C ARG A 316 -13.02 -6.24 7.64
N LEU A 317 -13.58 -7.23 6.95
CA LEU A 317 -14.87 -7.16 6.30
C LEU A 317 -15.92 -7.80 7.24
N THR A 318 -16.97 -7.07 7.59
CA THR A 318 -18.05 -7.58 8.44
C THR A 318 -19.29 -7.86 7.61
N LEU A 319 -19.78 -9.09 7.66
CA LEU A 319 -21.01 -9.52 7.02
C LEU A 319 -22.10 -9.69 8.09
N PRO A 320 -23.24 -9.00 7.98
CA PRO A 320 -24.34 -9.17 8.91
C PRO A 320 -24.98 -10.57 8.79
N ILE A 321 -25.27 -11.18 9.94
CA ILE A 321 -26.00 -12.45 10.04
C ILE A 321 -27.45 -12.23 10.48
N PRO A 322 -28.38 -13.17 10.19
CA PRO A 322 -29.75 -13.12 10.69
C PRO A 322 -29.79 -13.07 12.21
N SER A 323 -30.81 -12.41 12.75
CA SER A 323 -31.16 -12.43 14.18
C SER A 323 -32.44 -13.22 14.41
N ALA A 324 -32.86 -13.34 15.68
CA ALA A 324 -34.13 -13.97 16.03
C ALA A 324 -35.35 -13.24 15.43
N GLU A 325 -35.22 -11.95 15.17
CA GLU A 325 -36.29 -11.09 14.67
C GLU A 325 -36.23 -10.86 13.16
N LYS A 326 -35.12 -11.19 12.51
CA LYS A 326 -34.87 -10.84 11.10
C LYS A 326 -34.17 -11.95 10.34
N ASP A 327 -34.91 -12.55 9.42
CA ASP A 327 -34.39 -13.57 8.52
C ASP A 327 -33.41 -12.99 7.45
N LEU A 328 -32.57 -13.87 6.92
CA LEU A 328 -31.68 -13.53 5.81
C LEU A 328 -32.49 -13.21 4.55
N PRO A 329 -32.30 -12.05 3.93
CA PRO A 329 -32.95 -11.68 2.67
C PRO A 329 -32.65 -12.67 1.53
N THR A 330 -33.42 -12.57 0.46
CA THR A 330 -33.16 -13.35 -0.76
C THR A 330 -31.76 -12.98 -1.34
N ASN A 331 -31.18 -13.89 -2.13
CA ASN A 331 -29.89 -13.65 -2.76
C ASN A 331 -29.90 -12.36 -3.61
N GLU A 332 -31.01 -12.06 -4.30
CA GLU A 332 -31.13 -10.85 -5.13
C GLU A 332 -30.99 -9.58 -4.30
N ILE A 333 -31.68 -9.50 -3.18
CA ILE A 333 -31.60 -8.35 -2.26
C ILE A 333 -30.20 -8.26 -1.66
N LEU A 334 -29.62 -9.36 -1.18
CA LEU A 334 -28.27 -9.38 -0.62
C LEU A 334 -27.21 -8.96 -1.64
N PHE A 335 -27.32 -9.43 -2.88
CA PHE A 335 -26.37 -9.09 -3.92
C PHE A 335 -26.45 -7.61 -4.29
N HIS A 336 -27.67 -7.03 -4.28
CA HIS A 336 -27.83 -5.59 -4.46
C HIS A 336 -27.21 -4.79 -3.31
N LEU A 337 -27.38 -5.21 -2.06
CA LEU A 337 -26.74 -4.58 -0.90
C LEU A 337 -25.22 -4.70 -0.97
N TYR A 338 -24.69 -5.82 -1.43
CA TYR A 338 -23.26 -6.02 -1.63
C TYR A 338 -22.71 -5.11 -2.76
N ASP A 339 -23.46 -4.96 -3.86
CA ASP A 339 -23.11 -4.01 -4.92
C ASP A 339 -23.04 -2.57 -4.38
N LEU A 340 -24.04 -2.16 -3.59
CA LEU A 340 -24.05 -0.83 -2.97
C LEU A 340 -22.85 -0.61 -2.05
N ALA A 341 -22.51 -1.60 -1.22
CA ALA A 341 -21.36 -1.49 -0.33
C ALA A 341 -20.04 -1.41 -1.11
N PHE A 342 -19.81 -2.32 -2.05
CA PHE A 342 -18.53 -2.45 -2.74
C PHE A 342 -18.33 -1.44 -3.88
N ALA A 343 -19.40 -0.78 -4.35
CA ALA A 343 -19.29 0.37 -5.25
C ALA A 343 -18.89 1.65 -4.52
N ASN A 344 -19.21 1.78 -3.22
CA ASN A 344 -18.90 2.95 -2.42
C ASN A 344 -17.56 2.76 -1.71
N THR A 345 -16.52 3.38 -2.27
CA THR A 345 -15.16 3.33 -1.73
C THR A 345 -14.79 4.55 -0.89
N TYR A 346 -15.77 5.37 -0.52
CA TYR A 346 -15.54 6.53 0.35
C TYR A 346 -15.43 6.09 1.81
N TYR A 347 -14.29 6.38 2.43
CA TYR A 347 -14.07 6.23 3.86
C TYR A 347 -14.76 7.39 4.59
N GLY A 348 -15.64 7.10 5.54
CA GLY A 348 -16.19 8.13 6.41
C GLY A 348 -17.70 8.18 6.58
N LEU A 349 -18.42 7.11 6.23
CA LEU A 349 -19.82 6.93 6.62
C LEU A 349 -19.90 5.79 7.66
N SER A 350 -19.51 6.09 8.88
CA SER A 350 -19.86 5.31 10.07
C SER A 350 -20.57 6.21 11.06
#